data_02fcd8ac84e6c2b7ec5b36d38e0f90fe
#
_entry.id   02fcd8ac84e6c2b7ec5b36d38e0f90fe
#
_cell.length_a   1.000
_cell.length_b   1.000
_cell.length_c   1.000
_cell.angle_alpha   90.00
_cell.angle_beta   90.00
_cell.angle_gamma   90.00
#
_symmetry.space_group_name_H-M   'P 1'
#
loop_
_entity.id
_entity.type
_entity.pdbx_description
1 polymer ?
#
loop_
_entity_poly.entity_id
_entity_poly.type
_entity_poly.pdbx_seq_one_letter_code
_entity_poly.pdbx_strand_id
1 'polypeptide(L)'
;EINLQTSSASATVPEAYQLLDQQMKTLQTFFVEHGFKAEDLQLGNKSSQTYYEDVDVGDGRTTREFRGYLGKQSLVVNSRDIQKIAKTAKDAYLLDEKGITIAQTPDYLVSNLEDIKMSLIANATKNAYNRANEFAKVGGVKVSSMRSASQGAFYILPESGSDDDSDYGGAYDKATINKIARVVVTINYAIE
;
A
#
# COMPACT_ATOMS: atom_id res chain seq x y z
N GLU A 1 -7.00 -3.13 -1.65
CA GLU A 1 -8.06 -2.98 -2.68
C GLU A 1 -7.83 -3.99 -3.80
N ILE A 2 -8.90 -4.67 -4.22
CA ILE A 2 -8.90 -5.64 -5.31
C ILE A 2 -9.72 -5.06 -6.45
N ASN A 3 -9.11 -4.92 -7.63
CA ASN A 3 -9.78 -4.44 -8.83
C ASN A 3 -10.19 -5.64 -9.70
N LEU A 4 -11.45 -6.01 -9.64
CA LEU A 4 -12.01 -7.10 -10.43
C LEU A 4 -12.45 -6.59 -11.81
N GLN A 5 -12.00 -7.26 -12.85
CA GLN A 5 -12.48 -7.12 -14.22
C GLN A 5 -13.04 -8.46 -14.67
N THR A 6 -14.14 -8.47 -15.43
CA THR A 6 -14.70 -9.71 -15.97
C THR A 6 -13.67 -10.47 -16.81
N SER A 7 -13.67 -11.80 -16.67
CA SER A 7 -12.71 -12.70 -17.34
C SER A 7 -12.86 -12.76 -18.85
N SER A 8 -14.02 -12.35 -19.37
CA SER A 8 -14.32 -12.32 -20.80
C SER A 8 -15.17 -11.11 -21.16
N ALA A 9 -15.10 -10.71 -22.44
CA ALA A 9 -15.97 -9.68 -22.97
C ALA A 9 -17.37 -10.23 -23.22
N SER A 10 -18.39 -9.42 -22.91
CA SER A 10 -19.80 -9.69 -23.18
C SER A 10 -20.28 -8.84 -24.34
N ALA A 11 -21.31 -9.31 -25.06
CA ALA A 11 -21.84 -8.60 -26.23
C ALA A 11 -22.47 -7.24 -25.84
N THR A 12 -23.06 -7.17 -24.66
CA THR A 12 -23.73 -5.98 -24.14
C THR A 12 -23.24 -5.58 -22.74
N VAL A 13 -23.41 -4.32 -22.36
CA VAL A 13 -23.10 -3.83 -21.02
C VAL A 13 -23.91 -4.54 -19.92
N PRO A 14 -25.23 -4.80 -20.08
CA PRO A 14 -25.98 -5.58 -19.09
C PRO A 14 -25.42 -6.98 -18.86
N GLU A 15 -25.03 -7.68 -19.92
CA GLU A 15 -24.40 -9.02 -19.80
C GLU A 15 -23.04 -8.94 -19.07
N ALA A 16 -22.23 -7.92 -19.38
CA ALA A 16 -20.97 -7.68 -18.68
C ALA A 16 -21.19 -7.45 -17.17
N TYR A 17 -22.26 -6.74 -16.79
CA TYR A 17 -22.60 -6.54 -15.39
C TYR A 17 -23.14 -7.81 -14.71
N GLN A 18 -23.90 -8.65 -15.43
CA GLN A 18 -24.35 -9.94 -14.88
C GLN A 18 -23.16 -10.86 -14.60
N LEU A 19 -22.21 -10.95 -15.53
CA LEU A 19 -20.98 -11.72 -15.34
C LEU A 19 -20.16 -11.19 -14.17
N LEU A 20 -20.01 -9.87 -14.11
CA LEU A 20 -19.32 -9.19 -13.00
C LEU A 20 -19.95 -9.51 -11.64
N ASP A 21 -21.29 -9.50 -11.56
CA ASP A 21 -22.02 -9.83 -10.32
C ASP A 21 -21.78 -11.26 -9.87
N GLN A 22 -21.73 -12.21 -10.80
CA GLN A 22 -21.43 -13.61 -10.50
C GLN A 22 -20.01 -13.77 -9.97
N GLN A 23 -19.03 -13.15 -10.63
CA GLN A 23 -17.63 -13.20 -10.20
C GLN A 23 -17.41 -12.46 -8.88
N MET A 24 -18.05 -11.31 -8.67
CA MET A 24 -17.98 -10.57 -7.41
C MET A 24 -18.59 -11.36 -6.25
N LYS A 25 -19.71 -12.05 -6.48
CA LYS A 25 -20.29 -12.94 -5.46
C LYS A 25 -19.36 -14.09 -5.10
N THR A 26 -18.68 -14.67 -6.07
CA THR A 26 -17.68 -15.73 -5.83
C THR A 26 -16.52 -15.19 -5.01
N LEU A 27 -16.03 -13.99 -5.34
CA LEU A 27 -14.97 -13.32 -4.60
C LEU A 27 -15.38 -13.00 -3.15
N GLN A 28 -16.58 -12.47 -2.93
CA GLN A 28 -17.11 -12.22 -1.59
C GLN A 28 -17.24 -13.51 -0.77
N THR A 29 -17.74 -14.59 -1.38
CA THR A 29 -17.86 -15.89 -0.72
C THR A 29 -16.49 -16.40 -0.29
N PHE A 30 -15.46 -16.29 -1.13
CA PHE A 30 -14.09 -16.65 -0.79
C PHE A 30 -13.60 -15.92 0.48
N PHE A 31 -13.81 -14.61 0.59
CA PHE A 31 -13.42 -13.88 1.79
C PHE A 31 -14.22 -14.28 3.03
N VAL A 32 -15.52 -14.53 2.89
CA VAL A 32 -16.35 -15.00 4.01
C VAL A 32 -15.90 -16.39 4.50
N GLU A 33 -15.56 -17.30 3.59
CA GLU A 33 -14.99 -18.62 3.92
C GLU A 33 -13.65 -18.52 4.65
N HIS A 34 -12.87 -17.46 4.37
CA HIS A 34 -11.63 -17.13 5.09
C HIS A 34 -11.85 -16.33 6.39
N GLY A 35 -13.09 -16.23 6.84
CA GLY A 35 -13.46 -15.66 8.16
C GLY A 35 -13.58 -14.13 8.18
N PHE A 36 -13.71 -13.46 7.03
CA PHE A 36 -14.10 -12.06 6.96
C PHE A 36 -15.62 -11.94 7.08
N LYS A 37 -16.08 -10.87 7.71
CA LYS A 37 -17.52 -10.59 7.77
C LYS A 37 -17.92 -9.83 6.49
N ALA A 38 -19.19 -9.97 6.09
CA ALA A 38 -19.71 -9.24 4.93
C ALA A 38 -19.58 -7.71 5.09
N GLU A 39 -19.66 -7.20 6.32
CA GLU A 39 -19.46 -5.77 6.65
C GLU A 39 -18.03 -5.27 6.44
N ASP A 40 -17.03 -6.17 6.44
CA ASP A 40 -15.63 -5.84 6.16
C ASP A 40 -15.34 -5.71 4.65
N LEU A 41 -16.31 -6.11 3.81
CA LEU A 41 -16.19 -6.15 2.36
C LEU A 41 -16.87 -4.92 1.74
N GLN A 42 -16.10 -3.93 1.35
CA GLN A 42 -16.61 -2.68 0.78
C GLN A 42 -16.54 -2.74 -0.75
N LEU A 43 -17.71 -2.73 -1.40
CA LEU A 43 -17.82 -2.72 -2.85
C LEU A 43 -17.70 -1.29 -3.39
N GLY A 44 -16.84 -1.12 -4.39
CA GLY A 44 -16.80 0.11 -5.18
C GLY A 44 -17.91 0.18 -6.24
N ASN A 45 -17.91 1.25 -7.00
CA ASN A 45 -18.87 1.45 -8.08
C ASN A 45 -18.62 0.49 -9.25
N LYS A 46 -19.70 -0.01 -9.84
CA LYS A 46 -19.63 -0.74 -11.11
C LYS A 46 -19.37 0.21 -12.26
N SER A 47 -18.55 -0.25 -13.18
CA SER A 47 -18.31 0.42 -14.46
C SER A 47 -18.15 -0.59 -15.57
N SER A 48 -18.23 -0.15 -16.81
CA SER A 48 -17.94 -0.97 -17.98
C SER A 48 -16.95 -0.25 -18.89
N GLN A 49 -16.16 -1.04 -19.61
CA GLN A 49 -15.30 -0.49 -20.66
C GLN A 49 -15.45 -1.33 -21.94
N THR A 50 -15.26 -0.69 -23.07
CA THR A 50 -15.17 -1.37 -24.36
C THR A 50 -13.88 -2.19 -24.42
N TYR A 51 -13.98 -3.39 -24.95
CA TYR A 51 -12.86 -4.30 -25.17
C TYR A 51 -12.58 -4.46 -26.66
N TYR A 52 -11.33 -4.29 -27.03
CA TYR A 52 -10.84 -4.46 -28.37
C TYR A 52 -9.68 -5.46 -28.36
N GLU A 53 -9.59 -6.24 -29.42
CA GLU A 53 -8.50 -7.19 -29.65
C GLU A 53 -7.72 -6.78 -30.89
N ASP A 54 -6.38 -6.84 -30.81
CA ASP A 54 -5.53 -6.59 -31.96
C ASP A 54 -5.47 -7.89 -32.81
N VAL A 55 -6.00 -7.83 -34.03
CA VAL A 55 -6.07 -8.96 -34.98
C VAL A 55 -5.04 -8.72 -36.07
N ASP A 56 -4.21 -9.73 -36.34
CA ASP A 56 -3.27 -9.70 -37.46
C ASP A 56 -4.04 -9.81 -38.79
N VAL A 57 -3.88 -8.82 -39.64
CA VAL A 57 -4.49 -8.77 -40.98
C VAL A 57 -3.51 -9.11 -42.12
N GLY A 58 -2.34 -9.64 -41.76
CA GLY A 58 -1.26 -9.97 -42.67
C GLY A 58 -0.27 -8.84 -42.93
N ASP A 59 0.85 -9.16 -43.59
CA ASP A 59 1.94 -8.23 -43.90
C ASP A 59 2.52 -7.47 -42.66
N GLY A 60 2.42 -8.07 -41.45
CA GLY A 60 2.87 -7.47 -40.20
C GLY A 60 2.01 -6.28 -39.72
N ARG A 61 0.79 -6.16 -40.24
CA ARG A 61 -0.20 -5.16 -39.82
C ARG A 61 -1.24 -5.74 -38.89
N THR A 62 -1.57 -5.00 -37.83
CA THR A 62 -2.67 -5.33 -36.90
C THR A 62 -3.80 -4.32 -37.04
N THR A 63 -5.04 -4.77 -36.86
CA THR A 63 -6.21 -3.91 -36.72
C THR A 63 -6.89 -4.19 -35.39
N ARG A 64 -7.52 -3.17 -34.80
CA ARG A 64 -8.27 -3.30 -33.54
C ARG A 64 -9.72 -3.62 -33.86
N GLU A 65 -10.13 -4.81 -33.45
CA GLU A 65 -11.53 -5.24 -33.57
C GLU A 65 -12.26 -5.12 -32.23
N PHE A 66 -13.47 -4.55 -32.29
CA PHE A 66 -14.34 -4.50 -31.12
C PHE A 66 -14.83 -5.92 -30.78
N ARG A 67 -14.65 -6.33 -29.52
CA ARG A 67 -15.01 -7.65 -28.99
C ARG A 67 -16.11 -7.61 -27.94
N GLY A 68 -16.56 -6.43 -27.53
CA GLY A 68 -17.63 -6.27 -26.56
C GLY A 68 -17.27 -5.39 -25.37
N TYR A 69 -17.82 -5.73 -24.22
CA TYR A 69 -17.70 -4.95 -22.99
C TYR A 69 -17.16 -5.81 -21.84
N LEU A 70 -16.27 -5.22 -21.04
CA LEU A 70 -15.81 -5.80 -19.78
C LEU A 70 -16.43 -5.01 -18.62
N GLY A 71 -16.97 -5.72 -17.63
CA GLY A 71 -17.40 -5.12 -16.37
C GLY A 71 -16.21 -4.96 -15.42
N LYS A 72 -16.23 -3.89 -14.62
CA LYS A 72 -15.22 -3.60 -13.61
C LYS A 72 -15.86 -3.18 -12.30
N GLN A 73 -15.30 -3.64 -11.19
CA GLN A 73 -15.66 -3.21 -9.85
C GLN A 73 -14.50 -3.46 -8.89
N SER A 74 -14.29 -2.58 -7.92
CA SER A 74 -13.35 -2.83 -6.85
C SER A 74 -14.02 -3.47 -5.64
N LEU A 75 -13.23 -4.24 -4.88
CA LEU A 75 -13.56 -4.75 -3.56
C LEU A 75 -12.44 -4.35 -2.61
N VAL A 76 -12.77 -3.61 -1.55
CA VAL A 76 -11.83 -3.25 -0.49
C VAL A 76 -12.12 -4.11 0.74
N VAL A 77 -11.08 -4.76 1.24
CA VAL A 77 -11.13 -5.58 2.46
C VAL A 77 -10.16 -5.01 3.47
N ASN A 78 -10.67 -4.51 4.60
CA ASN A 78 -9.85 -3.95 5.67
C ASN A 78 -9.91 -4.86 6.90
N SER A 79 -8.75 -5.16 7.48
CA SER A 79 -8.66 -5.93 8.71
C SER A 79 -7.46 -5.50 9.55
N ARG A 80 -7.59 -5.59 10.87
CA ARG A 80 -6.46 -5.49 11.80
C ARG A 80 -5.76 -6.83 12.03
N ASP A 81 -6.38 -7.92 11.59
CA ASP A 81 -5.81 -9.26 11.66
C ASP A 81 -4.89 -9.49 10.46
N ILE A 82 -3.62 -9.11 10.65
CA ILE A 82 -2.55 -9.21 9.63
C ILE A 82 -2.36 -10.65 9.17
N GLN A 83 -2.43 -11.62 10.09
CA GLN A 83 -2.21 -13.03 9.77
C GLN A 83 -3.33 -13.58 8.89
N LYS A 84 -4.56 -13.19 9.17
CA LYS A 84 -5.72 -13.53 8.34
C LYS A 84 -5.55 -12.98 6.92
N ILE A 85 -5.20 -11.70 6.77
CA ILE A 85 -4.95 -11.08 5.46
C ILE A 85 -3.85 -11.82 4.71
N ALA A 86 -2.69 -12.07 5.37
CA ALA A 86 -1.56 -12.75 4.74
C ALA A 86 -1.90 -14.17 4.28
N LYS A 87 -2.65 -14.93 5.09
CA LYS A 87 -3.12 -16.27 4.73
C LYS A 87 -4.09 -16.23 3.54
N THR A 88 -5.10 -15.36 3.59
CA THR A 88 -6.08 -15.24 2.51
C THR A 88 -5.43 -14.82 1.20
N ALA A 89 -4.44 -13.92 1.25
CA ALA A 89 -3.68 -13.54 0.06
C ALA A 89 -2.88 -14.72 -0.54
N LYS A 90 -2.33 -15.61 0.29
CA LYS A 90 -1.66 -16.83 -0.18
C LYS A 90 -2.64 -17.81 -0.84
N ASP A 91 -3.86 -17.89 -0.34
CA ASP A 91 -4.88 -18.81 -0.84
C ASP A 91 -5.63 -18.22 -2.06
N ALA A 92 -5.33 -16.98 -2.47
CA ALA A 92 -6.02 -16.29 -3.58
C ALA A 92 -5.90 -17.03 -4.93
N TYR A 93 -4.85 -17.84 -5.14
CA TYR A 93 -4.70 -18.67 -6.35
C TYR A 93 -5.86 -19.65 -6.56
N LEU A 94 -6.60 -20.03 -5.49
CA LEU A 94 -7.78 -20.87 -5.58
C LEU A 94 -8.92 -20.22 -6.36
N LEU A 95 -8.88 -18.91 -6.53
CA LEU A 95 -9.83 -18.18 -7.35
C LEU A 95 -9.56 -18.31 -8.86
N ASP A 96 -8.33 -18.64 -9.26
CA ASP A 96 -7.99 -18.83 -10.67
C ASP A 96 -8.79 -19.98 -11.28
N GLU A 97 -9.05 -21.05 -10.52
CA GLU A 97 -9.91 -22.16 -10.94
C GLU A 97 -11.37 -21.72 -11.19
N LYS A 98 -11.78 -20.60 -10.58
CA LYS A 98 -13.12 -20.00 -10.74
C LYS A 98 -13.11 -18.86 -11.76
N GLY A 99 -12.02 -18.68 -12.51
CA GLY A 99 -11.87 -17.64 -13.52
C GLY A 99 -11.71 -16.23 -12.96
N ILE A 100 -11.23 -16.10 -11.71
CA ILE A 100 -10.95 -14.83 -11.04
C ILE A 100 -9.49 -14.78 -10.68
N THR A 101 -8.71 -13.94 -11.35
CA THR A 101 -7.30 -13.72 -11.05
C THR A 101 -7.11 -12.46 -10.23
N ILE A 102 -6.47 -12.58 -9.07
CA ILE A 102 -6.11 -11.47 -8.20
C ILE A 102 -4.62 -11.22 -8.32
N ALA A 103 -4.25 -10.11 -8.96
CA ALA A 103 -2.85 -9.70 -9.12
C ALA A 103 -2.36 -8.76 -8.00
N GLN A 104 -3.25 -8.30 -7.11
CA GLN A 104 -2.91 -7.35 -6.06
C GLN A 104 -2.36 -8.07 -4.82
N THR A 105 -1.31 -7.51 -4.26
CA THR A 105 -0.79 -7.88 -2.94
C THR A 105 -1.42 -7.00 -1.85
N PRO A 106 -1.55 -7.49 -0.60
CA PRO A 106 -2.07 -6.68 0.49
C PRO A 106 -1.15 -5.50 0.82
N ASP A 107 -1.76 -4.37 1.15
CA ASP A 107 -1.08 -3.23 1.77
C ASP A 107 -1.11 -3.37 3.30
N TYR A 108 0.06 -3.32 3.94
CA TYR A 108 0.19 -3.31 5.40
C TYR A 108 0.48 -1.89 5.88
N LEU A 109 -0.48 -1.29 6.57
CA LEU A 109 -0.43 0.09 7.00
C LEU A 109 -0.23 0.22 8.52
N VAL A 110 0.44 1.28 8.93
CA VAL A 110 0.63 1.63 10.34
C VAL A 110 -0.57 2.41 10.84
N SER A 111 -1.31 1.89 11.82
CA SER A 111 -2.57 2.47 12.28
C SER A 111 -2.41 3.67 13.22
N ASN A 112 -1.28 3.78 13.94
CA ASN A 112 -0.99 4.83 14.92
C ASN A 112 0.20 5.70 14.50
N LEU A 113 0.26 6.07 13.23
CA LEU A 113 1.39 6.74 12.61
C LEU A 113 1.77 8.06 13.29
N GLU A 114 0.78 8.88 13.68
CA GLU A 114 1.05 10.18 14.33
C GLU A 114 1.66 10.02 15.74
N ASP A 115 1.21 9.04 16.52
CA ASP A 115 1.79 8.75 17.84
C ASP A 115 3.25 8.30 17.70
N ILE A 116 3.53 7.45 16.69
CA ILE A 116 4.89 7.01 16.39
C ILE A 116 5.76 8.20 15.98
N LYS A 117 5.29 9.09 15.11
CA LYS A 117 6.00 10.29 14.71
C LYS A 117 6.36 11.16 15.90
N MET A 118 5.38 11.46 16.75
CA MET A 118 5.61 12.29 17.94
C MET A 118 6.63 11.67 18.91
N SER A 119 6.52 10.36 19.14
CA SER A 119 7.47 9.62 19.97
C SER A 119 8.89 9.65 19.39
N LEU A 120 9.02 9.45 18.08
CA LEU A 120 10.32 9.47 17.40
C LEU A 120 10.95 10.86 17.42
N ILE A 121 10.17 11.93 17.19
CA ILE A 121 10.66 13.32 17.29
C ILE A 121 11.19 13.61 18.69
N ALA A 122 10.44 13.22 19.74
CA ALA A 122 10.87 13.40 21.11
C ALA A 122 12.20 12.66 21.41
N ASN A 123 12.30 11.40 20.97
CA ASN A 123 13.50 10.59 21.15
C ASN A 123 14.70 11.16 20.35
N ALA A 124 14.47 11.55 19.09
CA ALA A 124 15.51 12.14 18.24
C ALA A 124 16.02 13.47 18.81
N THR A 125 15.12 14.31 19.33
CA THR A 125 15.48 15.58 20.00
C THR A 125 16.34 15.34 21.24
N LYS A 126 15.97 14.35 22.07
CA LYS A 126 16.78 13.96 23.23
C LYS A 126 18.16 13.45 22.82
N ASN A 127 18.23 12.62 21.77
CA ASN A 127 19.49 12.13 21.24
C ASN A 127 20.36 13.26 20.68
N ALA A 128 19.78 14.22 19.96
CA ALA A 128 20.49 15.38 19.44
C ALA A 128 21.08 16.21 20.58
N TYR A 129 20.33 16.46 21.65
CA TYR A 129 20.82 17.16 22.84
C TYR A 129 21.99 16.42 23.52
N ASN A 130 21.86 15.10 23.70
CA ASN A 130 22.93 14.30 24.30
C ASN A 130 24.21 14.34 23.45
N ARG A 131 24.10 14.22 22.12
CA ARG A 131 25.26 14.35 21.22
C ARG A 131 25.89 15.75 21.26
N ALA A 132 25.05 16.79 21.28
CA ALA A 132 25.55 18.17 21.42
C ALA A 132 26.36 18.38 22.72
N ASN A 133 25.91 17.78 23.83
CA ASN A 133 26.66 17.84 25.10
C ASN A 133 27.99 17.09 25.02
N GLU A 134 28.08 15.97 24.36
CA GLU A 134 29.37 15.25 24.18
C GLU A 134 30.35 16.09 23.34
N PHE A 135 29.89 16.73 22.26
CA PHE A 135 30.74 17.66 21.51
C PHE A 135 31.18 18.86 22.33
N ALA A 136 30.26 19.46 23.09
CA ALA A 136 30.56 20.61 23.95
C ALA A 136 31.58 20.26 25.04
N LYS A 137 31.47 19.09 25.66
CA LYS A 137 32.39 18.58 26.67
C LYS A 137 33.82 18.46 26.14
N VAL A 138 34.00 17.91 24.93
CA VAL A 138 35.32 17.81 24.29
C VAL A 138 35.83 19.20 23.92
N GLY A 139 34.96 20.10 23.50
CA GLY A 139 35.32 21.51 23.18
C GLY A 139 35.53 22.43 24.37
N GLY A 140 35.32 21.95 25.60
CA GLY A 140 35.47 22.75 26.81
C GLY A 140 34.43 23.86 27.02
N VAL A 141 33.23 23.70 26.39
CA VAL A 141 32.09 24.61 26.46
C VAL A 141 30.85 23.86 26.94
N LYS A 142 29.75 24.57 27.21
CA LYS A 142 28.47 23.97 27.62
C LYS A 142 27.39 24.24 26.57
N VAL A 143 26.51 23.27 26.39
CA VAL A 143 25.29 23.47 25.60
C VAL A 143 24.31 24.31 26.39
N SER A 144 23.82 25.38 25.78
CA SER A 144 22.85 26.29 26.39
C SER A 144 21.48 26.16 25.71
N SER A 145 20.83 27.24 25.35
CA SER A 145 19.45 27.22 24.80
C SER A 145 19.36 26.68 23.38
N MET A 146 18.26 26.03 23.08
CA MET A 146 17.90 25.68 21.71
C MET A 146 17.58 26.96 20.92
N ARG A 147 18.26 27.17 19.80
CA ARG A 147 18.05 28.32 18.91
C ARG A 147 17.07 28.01 17.76
N SER A 148 17.17 26.83 17.21
CA SER A 148 16.24 26.37 16.16
C SER A 148 16.16 24.86 16.15
N ALA A 149 15.03 24.35 15.72
CA ALA A 149 14.80 22.94 15.45
C ALA A 149 14.01 22.79 14.16
N SER A 150 14.37 21.80 13.37
CA SER A 150 13.62 21.42 12.17
C SER A 150 13.53 19.91 12.09
N GLN A 151 12.40 19.43 11.57
CA GLN A 151 12.19 18.03 11.23
C GLN A 151 12.45 17.85 9.74
N GLY A 152 13.28 16.89 9.41
CA GLY A 152 13.46 16.38 8.05
C GLY A 152 12.43 15.33 7.67
N ALA A 153 12.77 14.49 6.71
CA ALA A 153 11.89 13.44 6.22
C ALA A 153 11.57 12.39 7.29
N PHE A 154 10.37 11.83 7.19
CA PHE A 154 9.91 10.70 7.97
C PHE A 154 9.78 9.48 7.05
N TYR A 155 10.29 8.34 7.50
CA TYR A 155 10.34 7.11 6.71
C TYR A 155 9.67 5.97 7.45
N ILE A 156 8.93 5.17 6.73
CA ILE A 156 8.51 3.83 7.12
C ILE A 156 9.16 2.86 6.14
N LEU A 157 10.14 2.11 6.61
CA LEU A 157 10.97 1.23 5.80
C LEU A 157 10.72 -0.23 6.14
N PRO A 158 10.96 -1.18 5.22
CA PRO A 158 10.95 -2.59 5.54
C PRO A 158 12.08 -2.93 6.52
N GLU A 159 11.83 -3.82 7.49
CA GLU A 159 12.85 -4.27 8.45
C GLU A 159 14.06 -4.93 7.77
N SER A 160 13.82 -5.63 6.66
CA SER A 160 14.84 -6.35 5.88
C SER A 160 15.47 -5.51 4.77
N GLY A 161 15.17 -4.23 4.69
CA GLY A 161 15.67 -3.35 3.63
C GLY A 161 17.12 -2.97 3.84
N SER A 162 17.90 -2.92 2.75
CA SER A 162 19.20 -2.29 2.72
C SER A 162 19.08 -0.81 3.08
N ASP A 163 20.07 -0.28 3.78
CA ASP A 163 20.25 1.16 4.07
C ASP A 163 20.48 1.97 2.78
N ASP A 164 19.59 1.87 1.81
CA ASP A 164 19.64 2.70 0.63
C ASP A 164 19.10 4.10 0.98
N ASP A 165 20.01 4.96 1.44
CA ASP A 165 19.76 6.34 1.89
C ASP A 165 19.35 7.29 0.75
N SER A 166 18.91 6.78 -0.39
CA SER A 166 18.76 7.55 -1.63
C SER A 166 17.46 8.33 -1.78
N ASP A 167 16.56 8.34 -0.79
CA ASP A 167 15.28 9.02 -0.96
C ASP A 167 15.14 10.27 -0.09
N TYR A 168 15.30 11.43 -0.74
CA TYR A 168 15.16 12.76 -0.12
C TYR A 168 13.72 13.15 0.25
N GLY A 169 12.71 12.35 -0.10
CA GLY A 169 11.30 12.71 -0.02
C GLY A 169 10.50 12.06 1.12
N GLY A 170 11.08 11.10 1.82
CA GLY A 170 10.35 10.21 2.73
C GLY A 170 9.73 9.03 1.98
N ALA A 171 9.89 7.82 2.53
CA ALA A 171 9.32 6.60 1.96
C ALA A 171 8.32 5.96 2.93
N TYR A 172 7.29 5.35 2.37
CA TYR A 172 6.31 4.57 3.12
C TYR A 172 6.18 3.19 2.51
N ASP A 173 6.82 2.19 3.15
CA ASP A 173 6.66 0.80 2.78
C ASP A 173 5.26 0.29 3.13
N LYS A 174 4.57 -0.29 2.16
CA LYS A 174 3.26 -0.94 2.33
C LYS A 174 3.32 -2.45 2.14
N ALA A 175 4.41 -2.95 1.56
CA ALA A 175 4.51 -4.35 1.15
C ALA A 175 4.87 -5.31 2.29
N THR A 176 5.64 -4.85 3.29
CA THR A 176 6.10 -5.71 4.38
C THR A 176 5.27 -5.53 5.65
N ILE A 177 5.22 -6.57 6.47
CA ILE A 177 4.55 -6.54 7.78
C ILE A 177 5.43 -5.83 8.80
N ASN A 178 6.69 -6.24 8.91
CA ASN A 178 7.63 -5.67 9.86
C ASN A 178 8.29 -4.44 9.25
N LYS A 179 8.24 -3.33 9.99
CA LYS A 179 8.68 -2.02 9.51
C LYS A 179 9.56 -1.32 10.52
N ILE A 180 10.44 -0.47 10.01
CA ILE A 180 11.25 0.46 10.80
C ILE A 180 10.76 1.87 10.50
N ALA A 181 10.43 2.61 11.57
CA ALA A 181 10.14 4.05 11.46
C ALA A 181 11.41 4.86 11.75
N ARG A 182 11.76 5.79 10.87
CA ARG A 182 12.93 6.67 10.98
C ARG A 182 12.52 8.12 10.83
N VAL A 183 13.08 9.00 11.66
CA VAL A 183 12.96 10.46 11.53
C VAL A 183 14.33 11.11 11.64
N VAL A 184 14.54 12.17 10.91
CA VAL A 184 15.72 13.02 11.02
C VAL A 184 15.32 14.36 11.64
N VAL A 185 16.06 14.82 12.64
CA VAL A 185 15.90 16.16 13.23
C VAL A 185 17.23 16.91 13.15
N THR A 186 17.16 18.20 12.88
CA THR A 186 18.30 19.12 12.93
C THR A 186 18.01 20.16 13.99
N ILE A 187 18.91 20.27 14.97
CA ILE A 187 18.75 21.21 16.11
C ILE A 187 20.01 22.01 16.29
N ASN A 188 19.86 23.31 16.37
CA ASN A 188 20.94 24.26 16.68
C ASN A 188 20.83 24.72 18.13
N TYR A 189 21.91 24.59 18.89
CA TYR A 189 22.02 25.04 20.25
C TYR A 189 22.97 26.22 20.36
N ALA A 190 22.74 27.10 21.32
CA ALA A 190 23.76 28.04 21.78
C ALA A 190 24.81 27.30 22.65
N ILE A 191 26.01 27.81 22.67
CA ILE A 191 27.09 27.35 23.57
C ILE A 191 27.54 28.49 24.42
N GLU A 192 28.01 28.20 25.63
CA GLU A 192 28.57 29.13 26.63
C GLU A 192 29.80 28.53 27.32
#